data_2a76139987b5f8e6ef105388380963be
#
_entry.id   2a76139987b5f8e6ef105388380963be
#
_cell.length_a   1.000
_cell.length_b   1.000
_cell.length_c   1.000
_cell.angle_alpha   90.00
_cell.angle_beta   90.00
_cell.angle_gamma   90.00
#
_symmetry.space_group_name_H-M   'P 1'
#
loop_
_entity.id
_entity.type
_entity.pdbx_description
1 polymer ?
#
loop_
_entity_poly.entity_id
_entity_poly.type
_entity_poly.pdbx_seq_one_letter_code
_entity_poly.pdbx_strand_id
1 'polypeptide(L)'
;MSILVTGGLGYIGSHTVVELNKSGFDTVVIDNLSNSHISVLENLNKITGKKNHFENIDLTDKNHLKLFFEKHKSIEGVIHFAAYKSVSESVNNPLKYFNNNLISLINILELLSIRKIENFIFSSSASVYGNIDTSPIKEYFKKKPASPYAETKLIGEKIIYDFSKKNKNFKSISLRYFNP
;
A
#
# COMPACT_ATOMS: atom_id res chain seq x y z
N MET A 1 2.27 -0.45 19.74
CA MET A 1 2.23 0.25 18.44
C MET A 1 1.73 -0.71 17.40
N SER A 2 0.59 -0.42 16.79
CA SER A 2 -0.04 -1.31 15.80
C SER A 2 0.10 -0.72 14.40
N ILE A 3 0.53 -1.52 13.44
CA ILE A 3 0.75 -1.13 12.04
C ILE A 3 -0.29 -1.82 11.15
N LEU A 4 -1.01 -1.03 10.38
CA LEU A 4 -1.88 -1.55 9.33
C LEU A 4 -1.05 -1.87 8.08
N VAL A 5 -1.17 -3.11 7.58
CA VAL A 5 -0.58 -3.53 6.31
C VAL A 5 -1.71 -3.84 5.33
N THR A 6 -1.91 -2.97 4.34
CA THR A 6 -2.90 -3.22 3.30
C THR A 6 -2.27 -4.01 2.15
N GLY A 7 -3.01 -4.95 1.55
CA GLY A 7 -2.43 -5.93 0.63
C GLY A 7 -1.45 -6.88 1.33
N GLY A 8 -1.67 -7.11 2.64
CA GLY A 8 -0.74 -7.83 3.49
C GLY A 8 -0.71 -9.34 3.27
N LEU A 9 -1.61 -9.89 2.46
CA LEU A 9 -1.55 -11.29 2.01
C LEU A 9 -0.91 -11.44 0.63
N GLY A 10 -0.51 -10.33 -0.01
CA GLY A 10 0.31 -10.34 -1.22
C GLY A 10 1.77 -10.68 -0.92
N TYR A 11 2.59 -10.83 -1.98
CA TYR A 11 4.00 -11.26 -1.86
C TYR A 11 4.81 -10.34 -0.91
N ILE A 12 4.96 -9.06 -1.25
CA ILE A 12 5.75 -8.12 -0.44
C ILE A 12 5.07 -7.89 0.92
N GLY A 13 3.73 -7.74 0.93
CA GLY A 13 2.98 -7.47 2.14
C GLY A 13 3.15 -8.55 3.19
N SER A 14 3.08 -9.83 2.81
CA SER A 14 3.22 -10.95 3.75
C SER A 14 4.63 -11.03 4.36
N HIS A 15 5.67 -10.82 3.55
CA HIS A 15 7.04 -10.73 4.06
C HIS A 15 7.21 -9.55 5.03
N THR A 16 6.60 -8.40 4.73
CA THR A 16 6.63 -7.23 5.61
C THR A 16 5.94 -7.50 6.94
N VAL A 17 4.79 -8.21 6.94
CA VAL A 17 4.10 -8.61 8.17
C VAL A 17 5.00 -9.48 9.04
N VAL A 18 5.74 -10.44 8.46
CA VAL A 18 6.70 -11.27 9.20
C VAL A 18 7.77 -10.41 9.87
N GLU A 19 8.39 -9.50 9.13
CA GLU A 19 9.49 -8.69 9.66
C GLU A 19 9.00 -7.66 10.71
N LEU A 20 7.80 -7.09 10.56
CA LEU A 20 7.19 -6.24 11.58
C LEU A 20 6.95 -7.01 12.88
N ASN A 21 6.39 -8.23 12.78
CA ASN A 21 6.15 -9.07 13.96
C ASN A 21 7.46 -9.46 14.67
N LYS A 22 8.52 -9.82 13.92
CA LYS A 22 9.86 -10.08 14.47
C LYS A 22 10.45 -8.85 15.16
N SER A 23 10.17 -7.66 14.63
CA SER A 23 10.62 -6.38 15.19
C SER A 23 9.75 -5.90 16.38
N GLY A 24 8.79 -6.70 16.83
CA GLY A 24 7.97 -6.41 18.00
C GLY A 24 6.74 -5.54 17.74
N PHE A 25 6.42 -5.22 16.49
CA PHE A 25 5.18 -4.51 16.16
C PHE A 25 3.98 -5.47 16.12
N ASP A 26 2.84 -4.99 16.57
CA ASP A 26 1.56 -5.64 16.28
C ASP A 26 1.10 -5.24 14.87
N THR A 27 0.54 -6.21 14.14
CA THR A 27 0.07 -5.95 12.77
C THR A 27 -1.42 -6.23 12.63
N VAL A 28 -2.07 -5.37 11.85
CA VAL A 28 -3.43 -5.61 11.34
C VAL A 28 -3.32 -5.68 9.83
N VAL A 29 -3.88 -6.73 9.24
CA VAL A 29 -3.80 -7.01 7.80
C VAL A 29 -5.15 -6.77 7.15
N ILE A 30 -5.17 -5.99 6.08
CA ILE A 30 -6.32 -5.90 5.16
C ILE A 30 -5.92 -6.42 3.79
N ASP A 31 -6.76 -7.26 3.21
CA ASP A 31 -6.65 -7.74 1.83
C ASP A 31 -8.04 -8.10 1.32
N ASN A 32 -8.35 -7.86 0.04
CA ASN A 32 -9.63 -8.25 -0.55
C ASN A 32 -9.58 -9.61 -1.26
N LEU A 33 -8.45 -10.30 -1.17
CA LEU A 33 -8.20 -11.62 -1.77
C LEU A 33 -8.36 -11.66 -3.30
N SER A 34 -8.38 -10.51 -3.98
CA SER A 34 -8.52 -10.46 -5.43
C SER A 34 -7.29 -11.01 -6.19
N ASN A 35 -6.12 -10.99 -5.58
CA ASN A 35 -4.85 -11.47 -6.13
C ASN A 35 -3.95 -12.14 -5.07
N SER A 36 -4.54 -12.59 -3.98
CA SER A 36 -3.91 -13.30 -2.87
C SER A 36 -4.80 -14.47 -2.42
N HIS A 37 -4.34 -15.28 -1.49
CA HIS A 37 -5.10 -16.41 -0.97
C HIS A 37 -5.10 -16.44 0.56
N ILE A 38 -6.21 -16.85 1.17
CA ILE A 38 -6.34 -16.88 2.63
C ILE A 38 -5.33 -17.80 3.32
N SER A 39 -4.84 -18.85 2.64
CA SER A 39 -3.80 -19.73 3.17
C SER A 39 -2.49 -18.99 3.53
N VAL A 40 -2.24 -17.81 2.94
CA VAL A 40 -1.10 -16.97 3.31
C VAL A 40 -1.21 -16.54 4.78
N LEU A 41 -2.42 -16.21 5.26
CA LEU A 41 -2.64 -15.87 6.67
C LEU A 41 -2.28 -17.01 7.61
N GLU A 42 -2.63 -18.25 7.25
CA GLU A 42 -2.29 -19.44 8.05
C GLU A 42 -0.77 -19.61 8.12
N ASN A 43 -0.07 -19.41 7.00
CA ASN A 43 1.38 -19.47 6.95
C ASN A 43 2.03 -18.34 7.76
N LEU A 44 1.50 -17.11 7.67
CA LEU A 44 1.95 -16.00 8.51
C LEU A 44 1.84 -16.34 10.01
N ASN A 45 0.70 -16.90 10.44
CA ASN A 45 0.49 -17.28 11.83
C ASN A 45 1.50 -18.35 12.29
N LYS A 46 1.79 -19.34 11.43
CA LYS A 46 2.81 -20.37 11.70
C LYS A 46 4.21 -19.80 11.81
N ILE A 47 4.61 -18.93 10.87
CA ILE A 47 5.96 -18.35 10.81
C ILE A 47 6.21 -17.38 11.96
N THR A 48 5.22 -16.54 12.29
CA THR A 48 5.35 -15.53 13.34
C THR A 48 5.08 -16.05 14.76
N GLY A 49 4.47 -17.24 14.88
CA GLY A 49 4.00 -17.78 16.16
C GLY A 49 2.87 -16.96 16.80
N LYS A 50 2.28 -16.03 16.06
CA LYS A 50 1.21 -15.12 16.52
C LYS A 50 -0.02 -15.27 15.64
N LYS A 51 -1.20 -15.02 16.20
CA LYS A 51 -2.44 -14.85 15.43
C LYS A 51 -2.49 -13.42 14.90
N ASN A 52 -2.19 -13.24 13.60
CA ASN A 52 -2.29 -11.95 12.94
C ASN A 52 -3.77 -11.56 12.75
N HIS A 53 -4.11 -10.34 13.08
CA HIS A 53 -5.43 -9.80 12.79
C HIS A 53 -5.59 -9.59 11.29
N PHE A 54 -6.66 -10.14 10.72
CA PHE A 54 -6.99 -10.01 9.30
C PHE A 54 -8.45 -9.61 9.12
N GLU A 55 -8.71 -8.68 8.22
CA GLU A 55 -10.06 -8.38 7.72
C GLU A 55 -10.07 -8.36 6.19
N ASN A 56 -11.08 -9.05 5.63
CA ASN A 56 -11.32 -9.07 4.18
C ASN A 56 -12.09 -7.81 3.80
N ILE A 57 -11.37 -6.79 3.31
CA ILE A 57 -11.94 -5.49 2.96
C ILE A 57 -11.41 -5.02 1.61
N ASP A 58 -12.30 -4.59 0.73
CA ASP A 58 -11.95 -3.82 -0.44
C ASP A 58 -11.76 -2.34 -0.04
N LEU A 59 -10.57 -1.81 -0.27
CA LEU A 59 -10.23 -0.43 0.11
C LEU A 59 -10.98 0.62 -0.73
N THR A 60 -11.61 0.23 -1.82
CA THR A 60 -12.50 1.11 -2.60
C THR A 60 -13.85 1.31 -1.92
N ASP A 61 -14.25 0.41 -1.02
CA ASP A 61 -15.42 0.56 -0.15
C ASP A 61 -15.08 1.42 1.08
N LYS A 62 -15.30 2.73 0.92
CA LYS A 62 -15.02 3.71 1.97
C LYS A 62 -15.83 3.49 3.25
N ASN A 63 -17.07 2.99 3.15
CA ASN A 63 -17.92 2.78 4.31
C ASN A 63 -17.41 1.62 5.16
N HIS A 64 -17.05 0.52 4.52
CA HIS A 64 -16.49 -0.64 5.21
C HIS A 64 -15.14 -0.29 5.85
N LEU A 65 -14.30 0.46 5.14
CA LEU A 65 -13.02 0.93 5.64
C LEU A 65 -13.16 1.88 6.85
N LYS A 66 -14.19 2.74 6.86
CA LYS A 66 -14.50 3.61 8.00
C LYS A 66 -14.84 2.80 9.24
N LEU A 67 -15.72 1.81 9.13
CA LEU A 67 -16.08 0.90 10.22
C LEU A 67 -14.85 0.14 10.76
N PHE A 68 -13.96 -0.28 9.87
CA PHE A 68 -12.70 -0.89 10.25
C PHE A 68 -11.86 0.04 11.14
N PHE A 69 -11.64 1.29 10.76
CA PHE A 69 -10.86 2.24 11.55
C PHE A 69 -11.55 2.63 12.87
N GLU A 70 -12.87 2.57 12.95
CA GLU A 70 -13.62 2.75 14.21
C GLU A 70 -13.34 1.62 15.20
N LYS A 71 -13.21 0.40 14.71
CA LYS A 71 -12.90 -0.81 15.49
C LYS A 71 -11.42 -0.87 15.91
N HIS A 72 -10.49 -0.50 15.02
CA HIS A 72 -9.05 -0.62 15.23
C HIS A 72 -8.41 0.72 15.61
N LYS A 73 -8.68 1.19 16.83
CA LYS A 73 -8.22 2.51 17.32
C LYS A 73 -6.73 2.58 17.62
N SER A 74 -6.05 1.45 17.77
CA SER A 74 -4.63 1.35 18.13
C SER A 74 -3.67 1.49 16.93
N ILE A 75 -4.19 1.67 15.72
CA ILE A 75 -3.35 1.84 14.52
C ILE A 75 -2.66 3.20 14.57
N GLU A 76 -1.32 3.20 14.48
CA GLU A 76 -0.45 4.38 14.52
C GLU A 76 0.32 4.62 13.22
N GLY A 77 0.30 3.65 12.31
CA GLY A 77 0.95 3.76 11.01
C GLY A 77 0.35 2.81 9.99
N VAL A 78 0.55 3.13 8.71
CA VAL A 78 0.04 2.33 7.59
C VAL A 78 1.15 2.07 6.58
N ILE A 79 1.26 0.82 6.15
CA ILE A 79 2.06 0.42 4.98
C ILE A 79 1.08 -0.05 3.89
N HIS A 80 1.05 0.69 2.79
CA HIS A 80 0.06 0.51 1.74
C HIS A 80 0.66 -0.22 0.52
N PHE A 81 0.41 -1.55 0.45
CA PHE A 81 0.77 -2.39 -0.68
C PHE A 81 -0.40 -2.67 -1.62
N ALA A 82 -1.64 -2.60 -1.13
CA ALA A 82 -2.83 -2.96 -1.89
C ALA A 82 -2.92 -2.18 -3.21
N ALA A 83 -2.78 -2.90 -4.32
CA ALA A 83 -2.91 -2.37 -5.68
C ALA A 83 -2.96 -3.50 -6.70
N TYR A 84 -3.59 -3.29 -7.84
CA TYR A 84 -3.32 -4.09 -9.03
C TYR A 84 -1.95 -3.72 -9.59
N LYS A 85 -1.13 -4.72 -9.98
CA LYS A 85 0.29 -4.53 -10.29
C LYS A 85 0.72 -5.04 -11.68
N SER A 86 -0.13 -5.72 -12.43
CA SER A 86 0.22 -6.26 -13.74
C SER A 86 0.30 -5.15 -14.79
N VAL A 87 1.49 -4.94 -15.35
CA VAL A 87 1.73 -3.92 -16.38
C VAL A 87 0.90 -4.23 -17.63
N SER A 88 0.93 -5.48 -18.12
CA SER A 88 0.21 -5.90 -19.32
C SER A 88 -1.31 -5.79 -19.15
N GLU A 89 -1.85 -6.22 -18.01
CA GLU A 89 -3.28 -6.07 -17.73
C GLU A 89 -3.68 -4.59 -17.66
N SER A 90 -2.83 -3.72 -17.12
CA SER A 90 -3.13 -2.30 -17.02
C SER A 90 -3.31 -1.62 -18.39
N VAL A 91 -2.58 -2.09 -19.40
CA VAL A 91 -2.74 -1.58 -20.77
C VAL A 91 -4.08 -1.99 -21.36
N ASN A 92 -4.52 -3.21 -21.09
CA ASN A 92 -5.80 -3.72 -21.60
C ASN A 92 -7.01 -3.17 -20.82
N ASN A 93 -6.84 -2.88 -19.54
CA ASN A 93 -7.91 -2.45 -18.63
C ASN A 93 -7.50 -1.21 -17.79
N PRO A 94 -7.18 -0.07 -18.41
CA PRO A 94 -6.61 1.08 -17.69
C PRO A 94 -7.53 1.63 -16.61
N LEU A 95 -8.83 1.74 -16.86
CA LEU A 95 -9.80 2.28 -15.91
C LEU A 95 -9.91 1.41 -14.64
N LYS A 96 -9.79 0.09 -14.75
CA LYS A 96 -9.73 -0.82 -13.60
C LYS A 96 -8.57 -0.44 -12.68
N TYR A 97 -7.40 -0.13 -13.24
CA TYR A 97 -6.20 0.24 -12.50
C TYR A 97 -6.31 1.62 -11.85
N PHE A 98 -6.75 2.62 -12.61
CA PHE A 98 -6.96 3.96 -12.05
C PHE A 98 -8.00 3.94 -10.94
N ASN A 99 -9.14 3.29 -11.15
CA ASN A 99 -10.20 3.20 -10.16
C ASN A 99 -9.72 2.51 -8.88
N ASN A 100 -9.19 1.29 -8.99
CA ASN A 100 -8.75 0.55 -7.81
C ASN A 100 -7.59 1.23 -7.08
N ASN A 101 -6.50 1.54 -7.79
CA ASN A 101 -5.26 1.97 -7.14
C ASN A 101 -5.34 3.39 -6.56
N LEU A 102 -6.10 4.30 -7.20
CA LEU A 102 -6.19 5.67 -6.72
C LEU A 102 -7.32 5.85 -5.70
N ILE A 103 -8.49 5.21 -5.88
CA ILE A 103 -9.57 5.33 -4.90
C ILE A 103 -9.17 4.69 -3.57
N SER A 104 -8.53 3.51 -3.59
CA SER A 104 -8.04 2.88 -2.36
C SER A 104 -7.04 3.77 -1.62
N LEU A 105 -6.10 4.38 -2.34
CA LEU A 105 -5.14 5.33 -1.75
C LEU A 105 -5.84 6.56 -1.15
N ILE A 106 -6.76 7.18 -1.90
CA ILE A 106 -7.50 8.36 -1.44
C ILE A 106 -8.31 8.03 -0.19
N ASN A 107 -9.06 6.93 -0.18
CA ASN A 107 -9.85 6.50 0.97
C ASN A 107 -8.97 6.30 2.23
N ILE A 108 -7.81 5.67 2.09
CA ILE A 108 -6.86 5.51 3.19
C ILE A 108 -6.39 6.89 3.69
N LEU A 109 -5.89 7.78 2.82
CA LEU A 109 -5.37 9.09 3.22
C LEU A 109 -6.43 9.95 3.92
N GLU A 110 -7.68 9.94 3.46
CA GLU A 110 -8.78 10.65 4.11
C GLU A 110 -9.01 10.13 5.55
N LEU A 111 -9.02 8.81 5.74
CA LEU A 111 -9.21 8.22 7.07
C LEU A 111 -7.99 8.43 7.98
N LEU A 112 -6.78 8.43 7.45
CA LEU A 112 -5.58 8.82 8.20
C LEU A 112 -5.70 10.26 8.71
N SER A 113 -6.19 11.19 7.88
CA SER A 113 -6.43 12.58 8.28
C SER A 113 -7.44 12.68 9.42
N ILE A 114 -8.60 12.00 9.30
CA ILE A 114 -9.66 12.00 10.31
C ILE A 114 -9.17 11.41 11.64
N ARG A 115 -8.39 10.33 11.57
CA ARG A 115 -7.87 9.58 12.72
C ARG A 115 -6.57 10.16 13.29
N LYS A 116 -5.99 11.18 12.65
CA LYS A 116 -4.69 11.79 12.99
C LYS A 116 -3.54 10.76 13.02
N ILE A 117 -3.56 9.80 12.09
CA ILE A 117 -2.47 8.85 11.91
C ILE A 117 -1.45 9.50 10.98
N GLU A 118 -0.23 9.68 11.47
CA GLU A 118 0.78 10.51 10.82
C GLU A 118 1.84 9.73 10.04
N ASN A 119 1.94 8.40 10.23
CA ASN A 119 2.98 7.57 9.64
C ASN A 119 2.44 6.75 8.47
N PHE A 120 3.01 6.95 7.28
CA PHE A 120 2.54 6.31 6.06
C PHE A 120 3.69 5.86 5.15
N ILE A 121 3.69 4.60 4.75
CA ILE A 121 4.62 4.07 3.74
C ILE A 121 3.80 3.63 2.52
N PHE A 122 4.19 4.12 1.36
CA PHE A 122 3.56 3.82 0.08
C PHE A 122 4.42 2.90 -0.78
N SER A 123 3.87 1.80 -1.21
CA SER A 123 4.48 0.94 -2.22
C SER A 123 4.37 1.59 -3.60
N SER A 124 5.39 2.35 -3.97
CA SER A 124 5.58 2.83 -5.32
C SER A 124 6.34 1.78 -6.15
N SER A 125 6.82 2.14 -7.32
CA SER A 125 7.50 1.22 -8.24
C SER A 125 8.56 1.95 -9.05
N ALA A 126 9.65 1.25 -9.40
CA ALA A 126 10.64 1.73 -10.37
C ALA A 126 10.04 2.01 -11.75
N SER A 127 8.89 1.39 -12.06
CA SER A 127 8.17 1.63 -13.33
C SER A 127 7.77 3.12 -13.54
N VAL A 128 7.75 3.93 -12.48
CA VAL A 128 7.50 5.39 -12.59
C VAL A 128 8.57 6.10 -13.44
N TYR A 129 9.77 5.54 -13.54
CA TYR A 129 10.83 6.08 -14.37
C TYR A 129 10.64 5.76 -15.88
N GLY A 130 9.86 4.75 -16.20
CA GLY A 130 9.68 4.26 -17.56
C GLY A 130 10.93 3.54 -18.10
N ASN A 131 11.15 3.65 -19.39
CA ASN A 131 12.32 3.06 -20.03
C ASN A 131 13.53 4.00 -19.88
N ILE A 132 14.49 3.59 -19.06
CA ILE A 132 15.73 4.32 -18.81
C ILE A 132 16.90 3.40 -19.16
N ASP A 133 17.82 3.90 -19.98
CA ASP A 133 19.04 3.18 -20.41
C ASP A 133 20.22 3.38 -19.43
N THR A 134 20.06 4.26 -18.43
CA THR A 134 21.11 4.60 -17.47
C THR A 134 20.94 3.82 -16.16
N SER A 135 22.01 3.20 -15.68
CA SER A 135 22.09 2.52 -14.39
C SER A 135 23.34 2.98 -13.62
N PRO A 136 23.30 3.14 -12.30
CA PRO A 136 22.12 3.03 -11.41
C PRO A 136 21.15 4.19 -11.55
N ILE A 137 19.84 3.92 -11.39
CA ILE A 137 18.79 4.94 -11.42
C ILE A 137 18.75 5.63 -10.05
N LYS A 138 18.78 6.98 -10.05
CA LYS A 138 18.70 7.81 -8.84
C LYS A 138 17.29 8.39 -8.67
N GLU A 139 16.88 8.66 -7.42
CA GLU A 139 15.53 9.10 -7.07
C GLU A 139 15.09 10.39 -7.78
N TYR A 140 16.04 11.30 -8.09
CA TYR A 140 15.76 12.56 -8.75
C TYR A 140 15.62 12.46 -10.28
N PHE A 141 15.86 11.28 -10.86
CA PHE A 141 15.70 11.11 -12.31
C PHE A 141 14.27 11.41 -12.74
N LYS A 142 14.15 11.93 -13.99
CA LYS A 142 12.85 12.27 -14.56
C LYS A 142 11.95 11.04 -14.62
N LYS A 143 10.72 11.18 -14.12
CA LYS A 143 9.71 10.16 -14.16
C LYS A 143 8.94 10.27 -15.48
N LYS A 144 8.83 9.15 -16.20
CA LYS A 144 8.14 9.04 -17.49
C LYS A 144 7.47 7.67 -17.57
N PRO A 145 6.39 7.43 -16.81
CA PRO A 145 5.72 6.13 -16.77
C PRO A 145 5.28 5.71 -18.17
N ALA A 146 5.44 4.41 -18.47
CA ALA A 146 5.14 3.84 -19.78
C ALA A 146 3.90 2.93 -19.78
N SER A 147 3.16 2.88 -18.66
CA SER A 147 1.94 2.06 -18.54
C SER A 147 0.94 2.71 -17.57
N PRO A 148 -0.36 2.39 -17.69
CA PRO A 148 -1.37 2.85 -16.72
C PRO A 148 -1.05 2.44 -15.27
N TYR A 149 -0.51 1.24 -15.04
CA TYR A 149 -0.03 0.86 -13.71
C TYR A 149 1.03 1.83 -13.19
N ALA A 150 2.08 2.09 -13.98
CA ALA A 150 3.15 3.00 -13.60
C ALA A 150 2.63 4.43 -13.38
N GLU A 151 1.66 4.86 -14.20
CA GLU A 151 0.98 6.16 -14.03
C GLU A 151 0.22 6.23 -12.71
N THR A 152 -0.51 5.17 -12.31
CA THR A 152 -1.19 5.16 -11.00
C THR A 152 -0.21 5.31 -9.84
N LYS A 153 1.00 4.73 -9.94
CA LYS A 153 2.03 4.88 -8.90
C LYS A 153 2.59 6.29 -8.85
N LEU A 154 2.87 6.91 -10.01
CA LEU A 154 3.34 8.29 -10.08
C LEU A 154 2.27 9.29 -9.57
N ILE A 155 1.02 9.13 -9.98
CA ILE A 155 -0.11 9.94 -9.47
C ILE A 155 -0.25 9.74 -7.95
N GLY A 156 -0.12 8.51 -7.46
CA GLY A 156 -0.14 8.21 -6.03
C GLY A 156 0.95 8.98 -5.25
N GLU A 157 2.19 8.99 -5.74
CA GLU A 157 3.27 9.81 -5.14
C GLU A 157 2.90 11.30 -5.10
N LYS A 158 2.27 11.81 -6.19
CA LYS A 158 1.84 13.20 -6.27
C LYS A 158 0.73 13.52 -5.27
N ILE A 159 -0.28 12.65 -5.14
CA ILE A 159 -1.36 12.81 -4.17
C ILE A 159 -0.79 12.84 -2.75
N ILE A 160 0.12 11.92 -2.41
CA ILE A 160 0.75 11.85 -1.08
C ILE A 160 1.55 13.13 -0.80
N TYR A 161 2.30 13.61 -1.78
CA TYR A 161 3.08 14.84 -1.66
C TYR A 161 2.19 16.07 -1.39
N ASP A 162 1.10 16.23 -2.14
CA ASP A 162 0.18 17.35 -1.93
C ASP A 162 -0.59 17.23 -0.60
N PHE A 163 -0.96 16.00 -0.22
CA PHE A 163 -1.56 15.71 1.08
C PHE A 163 -0.61 16.08 2.24
N SER A 164 0.67 15.74 2.14
CA SER A 164 1.68 16.05 3.16
C SER A 164 1.92 17.54 3.35
N LYS A 165 1.83 18.34 2.28
CA LYS A 165 1.95 19.80 2.38
C LYS A 165 0.89 20.44 3.27
N LYS A 166 -0.34 19.92 3.21
CA LYS A 166 -1.45 20.41 4.04
C LYS A 166 -1.35 19.89 5.47
N ASN A 167 -0.87 18.67 5.66
CA ASN A 167 -0.81 17.96 6.94
C ASN A 167 0.64 17.92 7.44
N LYS A 168 1.11 18.97 8.10
CA LYS A 168 2.53 19.18 8.47
C LYS A 168 3.15 18.07 9.33
N ASN A 169 2.36 17.37 10.14
CA ASN A 169 2.83 16.25 10.96
C ASN A 169 2.89 14.92 10.19
N PHE A 170 2.25 14.86 9.02
CA PHE A 170 2.19 13.65 8.22
C PHE A 170 3.55 13.30 7.62
N LYS A 171 4.05 12.14 7.99
CA LYS A 171 5.35 11.59 7.56
C LYS A 171 5.09 10.47 6.55
N SER A 172 5.61 10.62 5.35
CA SER A 172 5.42 9.61 4.30
C SER A 172 6.72 9.25 3.60
N ILE A 173 6.82 7.98 3.22
CA ILE A 173 7.90 7.45 2.39
C ILE A 173 7.29 6.71 1.22
N SER A 174 7.72 7.00 -0.01
CA SER A 174 7.38 6.24 -1.20
C SER A 174 8.54 5.32 -1.58
N LEU A 175 8.34 4.01 -1.46
CA LEU A 175 9.34 3.01 -1.81
C LEU A 175 9.16 2.58 -3.28
N ARG A 176 10.14 2.87 -4.13
CA ARG A 176 10.13 2.49 -5.55
C ARG A 176 10.84 1.16 -5.73
N TYR A 177 10.10 0.07 -5.65
CA TYR A 177 10.63 -1.29 -5.80
C TYR A 177 11.13 -1.56 -7.20
N PHE A 178 12.31 -2.21 -7.29
CA PHE A 178 12.97 -2.67 -8.51
C PHE A 178 12.85 -4.20 -8.65
N ASN A 179 11.64 -4.73 -8.70
CA ASN A 179 11.38 -6.14 -8.86
C ASN A 179 11.96 -7.00 -7.71
N PRO A 180 11.43 -6.87 -6.50
CA PRO A 180 11.87 -7.61 -5.31
C PRO A 180 11.59 -9.11 -5.42
#